data_bf5b4a89c6ee85a4bf3e9fc021c58e1f
#
_entry.id   bf5b4a89c6ee85a4bf3e9fc021c58e1f
#
_cell.length_a   1.000
_cell.length_b   1.000
_cell.length_c   1.000
_cell.angle_alpha   90.00
_cell.angle_beta   90.00
_cell.angle_gamma   90.00
#
_symmetry.space_group_name_H-M   'P 1'
#
loop_
_entity.id
_entity.type
_entity.pdbx_description
1 polymer ?
#
loop_
_entity_poly.entity_id
_entity_poly.type
_entity_poly.pdbx_seq_one_letter_code
_entity_poly.pdbx_strand_id
1 'polypeptide(L)'
;ISDNGCGKFNDLTASVLKSIWQKGATHVWFTGVIRHATKTDYSAHGIPVNHPAIVKGNAGSPYAITDYYDVDPDLAEDVDSRMAEFEALVARAHKARLGVIIDFVPNHVARQYVSLCKPKGVRDLGADDNQSQGFNPQNNFYYCPGCSFEPYLDLYAGTAEPYHEEPAKATGNDHFDHKPGQNDWYETVKLNYGVDYYAGGIGYFNPIPDTWFKMRDILLFWAS
;
A
#
# COMPACT_ATOMS: atom_id res chain seq x y z
N ILE A 1 4.08 3.77 -17.78
CA ILE A 1 4.92 4.87 -17.28
C ILE A 1 6.18 5.04 -18.13
N SER A 2 6.17 4.55 -19.36
CA SER A 2 7.25 4.82 -20.31
C SER A 2 7.65 6.30 -20.37
N ASP A 3 6.67 7.18 -20.15
CA ASP A 3 6.84 8.63 -20.18
C ASP A 3 7.38 9.22 -18.86
N ASN A 4 7.34 8.47 -17.74
CA ASN A 4 7.79 8.94 -16.43
C ASN A 4 9.26 8.60 -16.14
N GLY A 5 9.92 7.84 -17.00
CA GLY A 5 11.31 7.45 -16.81
C GLY A 5 11.55 6.64 -15.52
N CYS A 6 10.57 5.84 -15.10
CA CYS A 6 10.72 4.97 -13.94
C CYS A 6 11.83 3.95 -14.17
N GLY A 7 12.77 3.84 -13.24
CA GLY A 7 13.79 2.79 -13.27
C GLY A 7 13.18 1.41 -13.06
N LYS A 8 13.80 0.39 -13.65
CA LYS A 8 13.34 -1.00 -13.56
C LYS A 8 14.23 -1.81 -12.63
N PHE A 9 13.69 -2.89 -12.06
CA PHE A 9 14.48 -3.82 -11.25
C PHE A 9 15.71 -4.33 -11.99
N ASN A 10 15.61 -4.51 -13.30
CA ASN A 10 16.69 -5.03 -14.13
C ASN A 10 17.74 -3.97 -14.52
N ASP A 11 17.46 -2.67 -14.37
CA ASP A 11 18.44 -1.59 -14.52
C ASP A 11 19.55 -1.67 -13.47
N LEU A 12 19.24 -2.25 -12.30
CA LEU A 12 20.21 -2.50 -11.23
C LEU A 12 21.03 -3.77 -11.53
N THR A 13 21.88 -3.63 -12.55
CA THR A 13 22.77 -4.73 -13.00
C THR A 13 23.83 -5.09 -11.96
N ALA A 14 24.47 -6.26 -12.12
CA ALA A 14 25.57 -6.67 -11.25
C ALA A 14 26.73 -5.66 -11.23
N SER A 15 26.99 -4.98 -12.35
CA SER A 15 28.03 -3.93 -12.43
C SER A 15 27.66 -2.68 -11.63
N VAL A 16 26.40 -2.24 -11.70
CA VAL A 16 25.88 -1.11 -10.92
C VAL A 16 25.98 -1.42 -9.43
N LEU A 17 25.49 -2.55 -9.00
CA LEU A 17 25.50 -2.97 -7.59
C LEU A 17 26.94 -3.12 -7.06
N LYS A 18 27.84 -3.70 -7.86
CA LYS A 18 29.27 -3.76 -7.52
C LYS A 18 29.88 -2.38 -7.35
N SER A 19 29.53 -1.39 -8.20
CA SER A 19 30.06 -0.03 -8.08
C SER A 19 29.57 0.66 -6.81
N ILE A 20 28.33 0.39 -6.39
CA ILE A 20 27.77 0.88 -5.12
C ILE A 20 28.54 0.30 -3.93
N TRP A 21 28.75 -1.01 -3.93
CA TRP A 21 29.56 -1.67 -2.89
C TRP A 21 31.00 -1.13 -2.83
N GLN A 22 31.65 -0.89 -3.96
CA GLN A 22 33.01 -0.35 -4.04
C GLN A 22 33.13 1.07 -3.44
N LYS A 23 32.03 1.81 -3.34
CA LYS A 23 31.97 3.12 -2.67
C LYS A 23 31.82 3.00 -1.14
N GLY A 24 31.80 1.79 -0.60
CA GLY A 24 31.71 1.51 0.83
C GLY A 24 30.30 1.30 1.36
N ALA A 25 29.27 1.24 0.49
CA ALA A 25 27.93 0.88 0.92
C ALA A 25 27.85 -0.56 1.35
N THR A 26 27.07 -0.86 2.39
CA THR A 26 26.79 -2.21 2.88
C THR A 26 25.37 -2.68 2.54
N HIS A 27 24.47 -1.74 2.28
CA HIS A 27 23.07 -1.99 1.96
C HIS A 27 22.59 -1.06 0.85
N VAL A 28 21.55 -1.47 0.14
CA VAL A 28 20.73 -0.62 -0.73
C VAL A 28 19.31 -0.57 -0.14
N TRP A 29 18.76 0.62 -0.07
CA TRP A 29 17.42 0.87 0.42
C TRP A 29 16.54 1.30 -0.74
N PHE A 30 15.48 0.53 -0.99
CA PHE A 30 14.51 0.78 -2.04
C PHE A 30 13.19 1.29 -1.46
N THR A 31 12.73 2.43 -1.97
CA THR A 31 11.43 3.02 -1.65
C THR A 31 10.41 2.67 -2.72
N GLY A 32 9.17 2.39 -2.34
CA GLY A 32 8.08 2.16 -3.27
C GLY A 32 8.12 0.81 -3.99
N VAL A 33 8.77 -0.20 -3.41
CA VAL A 33 8.81 -1.57 -3.98
C VAL A 33 7.45 -2.26 -3.85
N ILE A 34 6.78 -2.14 -2.69
CA ILE A 34 5.49 -2.78 -2.45
C ILE A 34 4.42 -2.12 -3.32
N ARG A 35 3.54 -2.91 -3.93
CA ARG A 35 2.52 -2.42 -4.86
C ARG A 35 1.63 -1.35 -4.22
N HIS A 36 1.60 -0.17 -4.84
CA HIS A 36 0.83 0.98 -4.40
C HIS A 36 -0.16 1.46 -5.47
N ALA A 37 -1.05 2.38 -5.11
CA ALA A 37 -2.04 2.92 -6.01
C ALA A 37 -1.38 3.81 -7.08
N THR A 38 -1.67 3.55 -8.36
CA THR A 38 -1.21 4.31 -9.53
C THR A 38 -2.36 4.54 -10.50
N LYS A 39 -2.24 5.52 -11.40
CA LYS A 39 -3.16 5.71 -12.53
C LYS A 39 -2.78 4.91 -13.77
N THR A 40 -1.68 4.18 -13.75
CA THR A 40 -1.31 3.27 -14.84
C THR A 40 -2.32 2.12 -14.88
N ASP A 41 -2.80 1.81 -16.08
CA ASP A 41 -3.75 0.72 -16.29
C ASP A 41 -3.00 -0.60 -16.51
N TYR A 42 -3.13 -1.50 -15.53
CA TYR A 42 -2.61 -2.87 -15.58
C TYR A 42 -3.74 -3.91 -15.61
N SER A 43 -4.95 -3.53 -16.01
CA SER A 43 -6.11 -4.44 -16.08
C SER A 43 -5.88 -5.65 -17.01
N ALA A 44 -5.09 -5.47 -18.08
CA ALA A 44 -4.66 -6.56 -18.95
C ALA A 44 -3.85 -7.65 -18.23
N HIS A 45 -3.25 -7.33 -17.07
CA HIS A 45 -2.50 -8.25 -16.21
C HIS A 45 -3.30 -8.66 -14.96
N GLY A 46 -4.61 -8.43 -14.95
CA GLY A 46 -5.48 -8.78 -13.84
C GLY A 46 -5.35 -7.88 -12.60
N ILE A 47 -4.67 -6.75 -12.70
CA ILE A 47 -4.53 -5.76 -11.63
C ILE A 47 -5.64 -4.71 -11.78
N PRO A 48 -6.52 -4.52 -10.77
CA PRO A 48 -7.59 -3.53 -10.85
C PRO A 48 -7.05 -2.10 -11.02
N VAL A 49 -7.71 -1.32 -11.87
CA VAL A 49 -7.42 0.11 -12.03
C VAL A 49 -7.85 0.86 -10.78
N ASN A 50 -6.97 1.72 -10.27
CA ASN A 50 -7.31 2.60 -9.16
C ASN A 50 -8.10 3.82 -9.65
N HIS A 51 -9.12 4.22 -8.89
CA HIS A 51 -9.93 5.37 -9.25
C HIS A 51 -9.09 6.66 -9.13
N PRO A 52 -9.03 7.53 -10.16
CA PRO A 52 -8.13 8.69 -10.18
C PRO A 52 -8.44 9.74 -9.10
N ALA A 53 -9.66 9.79 -8.54
CA ALA A 53 -10.01 10.69 -7.44
C ALA A 53 -9.29 10.37 -6.12
N ILE A 54 -8.73 9.16 -5.99
CA ILE A 54 -8.03 8.69 -4.79
C ILE A 54 -6.59 8.25 -5.08
N VAL A 55 -5.98 8.83 -6.12
CA VAL A 55 -4.56 8.63 -6.46
C VAL A 55 -3.91 9.99 -6.65
N LYS A 56 -2.87 10.31 -5.87
CA LYS A 56 -2.10 11.56 -6.00
C LYS A 56 -1.14 11.50 -7.17
N GLY A 57 -1.29 12.42 -8.14
CA GLY A 57 -0.49 12.42 -9.36
C GLY A 57 -0.79 11.21 -10.26
N ASN A 58 0.10 10.87 -11.17
CA ASN A 58 -0.04 9.70 -12.05
C ASN A 58 0.58 8.44 -11.45
N ALA A 59 1.79 8.57 -10.89
CA ALA A 59 2.51 7.46 -10.26
C ALA A 59 1.96 7.08 -8.87
N GLY A 60 1.10 7.92 -8.28
CA GLY A 60 0.59 7.71 -6.93
C GLY A 60 1.61 7.99 -5.82
N SER A 61 1.22 7.67 -4.59
CA SER A 61 2.13 7.71 -3.44
C SER A 61 2.71 6.32 -3.21
N PRO A 62 4.05 6.18 -3.07
CA PRO A 62 4.69 4.89 -2.77
C PRO A 62 4.26 4.29 -1.42
N TYR A 63 3.53 5.07 -0.62
CA TYR A 63 3.01 4.66 0.69
C TYR A 63 1.51 4.36 0.69
N ALA A 64 0.79 4.60 -0.42
CA ALA A 64 -0.61 4.19 -0.58
C ALA A 64 -0.68 2.74 -1.10
N ILE A 65 -0.34 1.79 -0.23
CA ILE A 65 -0.21 0.37 -0.57
C ILE A 65 -1.56 -0.23 -0.96
N THR A 66 -1.62 -0.91 -2.10
CA THR A 66 -2.80 -1.64 -2.58
C THR A 66 -2.70 -3.15 -2.36
N ASP A 67 -1.48 -3.69 -2.24
CA ASP A 67 -1.24 -5.09 -1.92
C ASP A 67 0.11 -5.24 -1.22
N TYR A 68 0.10 -5.67 0.04
CA TYR A 68 1.33 -5.92 0.79
C TYR A 68 2.09 -7.19 0.35
N TYR A 69 1.49 -8.07 -0.44
CA TYR A 69 2.09 -9.32 -0.89
C TYR A 69 2.59 -9.25 -2.34
N ASP A 70 2.70 -8.03 -2.90
CA ASP A 70 3.06 -7.82 -4.29
C ASP A 70 4.05 -6.67 -4.44
N VAL A 71 4.81 -6.67 -5.54
CA VAL A 71 5.68 -5.56 -5.91
C VAL A 71 5.04 -4.68 -6.96
N ASP A 72 5.47 -3.41 -7.02
CA ASP A 72 4.92 -2.44 -7.93
C ASP A 72 5.22 -2.80 -9.40
N PRO A 73 4.19 -2.94 -10.25
CA PRO A 73 4.35 -3.32 -11.65
C PRO A 73 5.09 -2.27 -12.48
N ASP A 74 5.08 -1.00 -12.06
CA ASP A 74 5.83 0.07 -12.74
C ASP A 74 7.35 -0.18 -12.70
N LEU A 75 7.84 -0.96 -11.74
CA LEU A 75 9.26 -1.26 -11.54
C LEU A 75 9.73 -2.50 -12.31
N ALA A 76 8.83 -3.29 -12.90
CA ALA A 76 9.16 -4.46 -13.68
C ALA A 76 9.25 -4.17 -15.18
N GLU A 77 10.09 -4.90 -15.90
CA GLU A 77 10.07 -4.93 -17.38
C GLU A 77 8.92 -5.79 -17.88
N ASP A 78 8.68 -6.93 -17.23
CA ASP A 78 7.54 -7.81 -17.46
C ASP A 78 6.64 -7.82 -16.24
N VAL A 79 5.45 -7.24 -16.38
CA VAL A 79 4.47 -7.08 -15.29
C VAL A 79 4.07 -8.42 -14.68
N ASP A 80 3.93 -9.47 -15.50
CA ASP A 80 3.53 -10.79 -15.02
C ASP A 80 4.66 -11.51 -14.25
N SER A 81 5.90 -11.11 -14.50
CA SER A 81 7.10 -11.63 -13.84
C SER A 81 7.65 -10.71 -12.74
N ARG A 82 6.94 -9.65 -12.36
CA ARG A 82 7.43 -8.59 -11.47
C ARG A 82 8.05 -9.06 -10.16
N MET A 83 7.44 -10.05 -9.50
CA MET A 83 7.99 -10.62 -8.26
C MET A 83 9.32 -11.34 -8.52
N ALA A 84 9.39 -12.15 -9.58
CA ALA A 84 10.61 -12.86 -9.95
C ALA A 84 11.73 -11.87 -10.36
N GLU A 85 11.42 -10.75 -11.00
CA GLU A 85 12.40 -9.71 -11.29
C GLU A 85 12.94 -9.06 -10.01
N PHE A 86 12.09 -8.80 -9.02
CA PHE A 86 12.50 -8.28 -7.72
C PHE A 86 13.37 -9.28 -6.95
N GLU A 87 12.97 -10.55 -6.87
CA GLU A 87 13.77 -11.62 -6.25
C GLU A 87 15.15 -11.76 -6.92
N ALA A 88 15.19 -11.66 -8.25
CA ALA A 88 16.45 -11.67 -9.00
C ALA A 88 17.32 -10.44 -8.67
N LEU A 89 16.72 -9.26 -8.44
CA LEU A 89 17.45 -8.07 -7.96
C LEU A 89 18.03 -8.32 -6.56
N VAL A 90 17.26 -8.86 -5.63
CA VAL A 90 17.74 -9.19 -4.28
C VAL A 90 18.92 -10.16 -4.35
N ALA A 91 18.80 -11.23 -5.16
CA ALA A 91 19.88 -12.17 -5.37
C ALA A 91 21.15 -11.52 -5.98
N ARG A 92 20.98 -10.57 -6.94
CA ARG A 92 22.11 -9.81 -7.51
C ARG A 92 22.77 -8.91 -6.46
N ALA A 93 21.98 -8.26 -5.60
CA ALA A 93 22.50 -7.40 -4.53
C ALA A 93 23.31 -8.22 -3.51
N HIS A 94 22.81 -9.36 -3.08
CA HIS A 94 23.52 -10.26 -2.18
C HIS A 94 24.85 -10.77 -2.78
N LYS A 95 24.87 -11.13 -4.07
CA LYS A 95 26.11 -11.50 -4.78
C LYS A 95 27.11 -10.34 -4.82
N ALA A 96 26.63 -9.10 -4.86
CA ALA A 96 27.47 -7.90 -4.78
C ALA A 96 27.85 -7.52 -3.33
N ARG A 97 27.51 -8.35 -2.33
CA ARG A 97 27.74 -8.15 -0.88
C ARG A 97 26.95 -6.95 -0.31
N LEU A 98 25.81 -6.62 -0.90
CA LEU A 98 24.88 -5.60 -0.42
C LEU A 98 23.65 -6.28 0.20
N GLY A 99 23.30 -5.87 1.43
CA GLY A 99 21.98 -6.17 1.99
C GLY A 99 20.91 -5.33 1.29
N VAL A 100 19.67 -5.83 1.28
CA VAL A 100 18.51 -5.12 0.72
C VAL A 100 17.58 -4.68 1.84
N ILE A 101 17.13 -3.44 1.78
CA ILE A 101 16.13 -2.86 2.69
C ILE A 101 14.99 -2.36 1.80
N ILE A 102 13.75 -2.71 2.13
CA ILE A 102 12.55 -2.14 1.54
C ILE A 102 11.76 -1.36 2.59
N ASP A 103 11.10 -0.29 2.17
CA ASP A 103 10.19 0.45 3.04
C ASP A 103 8.98 -0.41 3.41
N PHE A 104 8.59 -0.33 4.67
CA PHE A 104 7.36 -0.90 5.16
C PHE A 104 6.60 0.13 5.99
N VAL A 105 5.40 0.50 5.55
CA VAL A 105 4.58 1.55 6.18
C VAL A 105 3.28 0.94 6.71
N PRO A 106 3.22 0.55 8.00
CA PRO A 106 2.05 -0.12 8.57
C PRO A 106 1.03 0.84 9.18
N ASN A 107 1.07 2.14 8.87
CA ASN A 107 0.13 3.13 9.43
C ASN A 107 -1.20 3.16 8.67
N HIS A 108 -1.16 2.96 7.36
CA HIS A 108 -2.30 3.09 6.44
C HIS A 108 -2.08 2.26 5.18
N VAL A 109 -3.15 2.13 4.40
CA VAL A 109 -3.14 1.52 3.06
C VAL A 109 -3.89 2.42 2.08
N ALA A 110 -3.87 2.10 0.78
CA ALA A 110 -4.72 2.78 -0.21
C ALA A 110 -6.20 2.52 0.07
N ARG A 111 -7.10 3.44 -0.36
CA ARG A 111 -8.55 3.26 -0.18
C ARG A 111 -9.08 2.03 -0.90
N GLN A 112 -8.55 1.72 -2.07
CA GLN A 112 -8.89 0.50 -2.83
C GLN A 112 -7.91 -0.64 -2.57
N TYR A 113 -7.49 -0.83 -1.30
CA TYR A 113 -6.67 -1.97 -0.93
C TYR A 113 -7.37 -3.28 -1.29
N VAL A 114 -6.70 -4.10 -2.09
CA VAL A 114 -7.10 -5.47 -2.39
C VAL A 114 -5.85 -6.28 -2.70
N SER A 115 -5.63 -7.35 -1.93
CA SER A 115 -4.48 -8.21 -2.12
C SER A 115 -4.81 -9.36 -3.07
N LEU A 116 -4.16 -9.35 -4.23
CA LEU A 116 -4.29 -10.39 -5.26
C LEU A 116 -3.25 -11.50 -5.06
N CYS A 117 -2.09 -11.14 -4.51
CA CYS A 117 -0.95 -12.03 -4.37
C CYS A 117 -0.81 -12.65 -2.98
N LYS A 118 -1.78 -12.43 -2.08
CA LYS A 118 -1.75 -13.00 -0.72
C LYS A 118 -1.71 -14.52 -0.73
N PRO A 119 -1.00 -15.15 0.22
CA PRO A 119 -0.99 -16.59 0.39
C PRO A 119 -2.40 -17.18 0.54
N LYS A 120 -2.57 -18.45 0.11
CA LYS A 120 -3.85 -19.14 0.21
C LYS A 120 -4.33 -19.20 1.66
N GLY A 121 -5.58 -18.81 1.88
CA GLY A 121 -6.21 -18.80 3.21
C GLY A 121 -6.02 -17.50 4.00
N VAL A 122 -5.17 -16.57 3.54
CA VAL A 122 -5.03 -15.25 4.14
C VAL A 122 -6.27 -14.41 3.84
N ARG A 123 -6.86 -13.82 4.89
CA ARG A 123 -7.98 -12.87 4.80
C ARG A 123 -7.44 -11.46 4.58
N ASP A 124 -8.06 -10.72 3.67
CA ASP A 124 -7.68 -9.33 3.40
C ASP A 124 -7.95 -8.40 4.59
N LEU A 125 -7.25 -7.28 4.61
CA LEU A 125 -7.58 -6.18 5.52
C LEU A 125 -9.01 -5.72 5.28
N GLY A 126 -9.78 -5.58 6.35
CA GLY A 126 -11.18 -5.15 6.30
C GLY A 126 -12.20 -6.23 5.92
N ALA A 127 -11.76 -7.44 5.53
CA ALA A 127 -12.65 -8.49 5.07
C ALA A 127 -13.65 -8.98 6.12
N ASP A 128 -13.31 -8.85 7.39
CA ASP A 128 -14.12 -9.30 8.54
C ASP A 128 -14.61 -8.13 9.40
N ASP A 129 -14.40 -6.88 8.95
CA ASP A 129 -14.72 -5.69 9.74
C ASP A 129 -16.23 -5.48 9.92
N ASN A 130 -16.61 -5.14 11.14
CA ASN A 130 -17.97 -4.65 11.43
C ASN A 130 -18.07 -3.16 11.06
N GLN A 131 -18.56 -2.89 9.87
CA GLN A 131 -18.68 -1.55 9.30
C GLN A 131 -19.82 -0.71 9.90
N SER A 132 -20.67 -1.29 10.78
CA SER A 132 -21.73 -0.56 11.48
C SER A 132 -21.24 0.26 12.67
N GLN A 133 -19.94 0.15 13.02
CA GLN A 133 -19.32 0.81 14.17
C GLN A 133 -18.15 1.68 13.70
N GLY A 134 -18.04 2.90 14.22
CA GLY A 134 -16.92 3.79 13.92
C GLY A 134 -15.59 3.22 14.40
N PHE A 135 -15.59 2.63 15.61
CA PHE A 135 -14.48 1.88 16.18
C PHE A 135 -14.94 0.50 16.67
N ASN A 136 -14.15 -0.50 16.37
CA ASN A 136 -14.17 -1.82 16.99
C ASN A 136 -12.71 -2.30 17.07
N PRO A 137 -12.18 -2.73 18.22
CA PRO A 137 -10.77 -3.09 18.36
C PRO A 137 -10.33 -4.27 17.46
N GLN A 138 -11.26 -5.07 16.97
CA GLN A 138 -10.98 -6.18 16.04
C GLN A 138 -11.13 -5.80 14.56
N ASN A 139 -11.66 -4.61 14.23
CA ASN A 139 -11.67 -4.09 12.87
C ASN A 139 -10.26 -3.69 12.43
N ASN A 140 -9.98 -3.84 11.15
CA ASN A 140 -8.72 -3.36 10.55
C ASN A 140 -8.76 -1.87 10.22
N PHE A 141 -9.95 -1.27 10.08
CA PHE A 141 -10.15 0.14 9.76
C PHE A 141 -11.09 0.83 10.73
N TYR A 142 -11.06 2.19 10.70
CA TYR A 142 -12.04 3.06 11.34
C TYR A 142 -13.07 3.49 10.29
N TYR A 143 -14.35 3.47 10.66
CA TYR A 143 -15.45 3.78 9.76
C TYR A 143 -16.24 5.02 10.21
N CYS A 144 -16.97 5.63 9.26
CA CYS A 144 -18.02 6.61 9.51
C CYS A 144 -19.37 6.00 9.07
N PRO A 145 -20.06 5.23 9.96
CA PRO A 145 -21.30 4.57 9.60
C PRO A 145 -22.37 5.57 9.13
N GLY A 146 -22.98 5.29 7.97
CA GLY A 146 -23.99 6.17 7.36
C GLY A 146 -23.40 7.39 6.64
N CYS A 147 -22.10 7.48 6.48
CA CYS A 147 -21.43 8.53 5.72
C CYS A 147 -20.83 7.95 4.45
N SER A 148 -21.07 8.57 3.30
CA SER A 148 -20.33 8.30 2.07
C SER A 148 -19.09 9.17 2.01
N PHE A 149 -17.98 8.61 1.52
CA PHE A 149 -16.73 9.37 1.36
C PHE A 149 -16.88 10.46 0.30
N GLU A 150 -16.46 11.68 0.63
CA GLU A 150 -16.45 12.82 -0.27
C GLU A 150 -14.99 13.20 -0.58
N PRO A 151 -14.45 12.89 -1.78
CA PRO A 151 -13.10 13.30 -2.17
C PRO A 151 -12.98 14.83 -2.13
N TYR A 152 -11.86 15.34 -1.62
CA TYR A 152 -11.59 16.77 -1.56
C TYR A 152 -11.67 17.47 -2.93
N LEU A 153 -11.10 16.85 -3.95
CA LEU A 153 -11.18 17.33 -5.32
C LEU A 153 -12.16 16.47 -6.08
N ASP A 154 -13.07 17.11 -6.77
CA ASP A 154 -13.88 16.47 -7.81
C ASP A 154 -12.97 16.17 -9.02
N LEU A 155 -12.11 15.18 -8.87
CA LEU A 155 -11.13 14.75 -9.87
C LEU A 155 -11.74 13.77 -10.88
N TYR A 156 -13.05 13.89 -11.14
CA TYR A 156 -13.76 13.05 -12.10
C TYR A 156 -13.40 13.35 -13.56
N ALA A 157 -12.55 14.33 -13.79
CA ALA A 157 -12.09 14.65 -15.13
C ALA A 157 -11.48 13.40 -15.80
N GLY A 158 -12.25 12.76 -16.66
CA GLY A 158 -11.87 11.57 -17.40
C GLY A 158 -12.42 10.23 -16.87
N THR A 159 -13.25 10.23 -15.81
CA THR A 159 -13.98 9.04 -15.38
C THR A 159 -15.48 9.18 -15.61
N ALA A 160 -16.14 8.08 -16.01
CA ALA A 160 -17.58 8.05 -16.24
C ALA A 160 -18.37 8.06 -14.91
N GLU A 161 -17.77 7.54 -13.85
CA GLU A 161 -18.43 7.33 -12.55
C GLU A 161 -17.63 8.00 -11.43
N PRO A 162 -18.32 8.58 -10.42
CA PRO A 162 -17.68 9.10 -9.22
C PRO A 162 -17.10 7.96 -8.35
N TYR A 163 -16.05 8.28 -7.58
CA TYR A 163 -15.57 7.33 -6.56
C TYR A 163 -16.64 7.14 -5.47
N HIS A 164 -16.93 5.88 -5.17
CA HIS A 164 -17.91 5.51 -4.16
C HIS A 164 -17.27 4.66 -3.06
N GLU A 165 -17.41 5.10 -1.80
CA GLU A 165 -17.01 4.36 -0.60
C GLU A 165 -18.04 4.65 0.50
N GLU A 166 -18.79 3.62 0.91
CA GLU A 166 -19.77 3.68 2.00
C GLU A 166 -19.74 2.38 2.81
N PRO A 167 -19.56 2.46 4.14
CA PRO A 167 -19.23 3.67 4.89
C PRO A 167 -17.84 4.21 4.59
N ALA A 168 -17.67 5.52 4.69
CA ALA A 168 -16.37 6.15 4.56
C ALA A 168 -15.41 5.66 5.64
N LYS A 169 -14.09 5.59 5.31
CA LYS A 169 -13.03 5.22 6.24
C LYS A 169 -12.17 6.44 6.59
N ALA A 170 -11.63 6.46 7.80
CA ALA A 170 -10.68 7.48 8.25
C ALA A 170 -9.42 7.51 7.37
N THR A 171 -8.86 8.70 7.12
CA THR A 171 -7.61 8.85 6.36
C THR A 171 -6.39 8.45 7.17
N GLY A 172 -5.30 8.13 6.49
CA GLY A 172 -4.05 7.69 7.13
C GLY A 172 -3.40 8.71 8.06
N ASN A 173 -3.74 10.00 7.93
CA ASN A 173 -3.27 11.08 8.80
C ASN A 173 -4.26 11.46 9.92
N ASP A 174 -5.06 10.51 10.38
CA ASP A 174 -5.96 10.67 11.54
C ASP A 174 -7.13 11.64 11.32
N HIS A 175 -7.58 11.78 10.08
CA HIS A 175 -8.83 12.48 9.79
C HIS A 175 -9.99 11.48 9.82
N PHE A 176 -10.82 11.54 10.87
CA PHE A 176 -11.90 10.58 11.16
C PHE A 176 -13.26 10.99 10.59
N ASP A 177 -13.32 12.03 9.79
CA ASP A 177 -14.50 12.49 9.05
C ASP A 177 -14.51 11.88 7.63
N HIS A 178 -15.67 11.91 6.97
CA HIS A 178 -15.86 11.45 5.60
C HIS A 178 -15.43 12.48 4.52
N LYS A 179 -15.07 13.72 4.92
CA LYS A 179 -14.69 14.85 4.05
C LYS A 179 -13.26 15.32 4.34
N PRO A 180 -12.23 14.57 3.89
CA PRO A 180 -10.86 15.03 4.07
C PRO A 180 -10.59 16.31 3.28
N GLY A 181 -9.77 17.21 3.84
CA GLY A 181 -9.33 18.44 3.20
C GLY A 181 -8.14 18.21 2.26
N GLN A 182 -7.69 19.31 1.64
CA GLN A 182 -6.58 19.30 0.67
C GLN A 182 -5.26 18.74 1.25
N ASN A 183 -5.02 19.02 2.52
CA ASN A 183 -3.78 18.62 3.20
C ASN A 183 -3.88 17.23 3.86
N ASP A 184 -5.06 16.61 3.83
CA ASP A 184 -5.25 15.27 4.33
C ASP A 184 -4.75 14.23 3.32
N TRP A 185 -4.49 13.02 3.82
CA TRP A 185 -4.07 11.91 2.99
C TRP A 185 -5.28 11.17 2.44
N TYR A 186 -6.10 11.89 1.65
CA TYR A 186 -7.39 11.44 1.15
C TYR A 186 -7.33 10.14 0.33
N GLU A 187 -6.16 9.80 -0.22
CA GLU A 187 -5.91 8.57 -0.98
C GLU A 187 -5.69 7.34 -0.10
N THR A 188 -5.58 7.53 1.22
CA THR A 188 -5.26 6.46 2.16
C THR A 188 -6.36 6.22 3.18
N VAL A 189 -6.35 5.04 3.80
CA VAL A 189 -7.19 4.68 4.95
C VAL A 189 -6.31 4.22 6.11
N LYS A 190 -6.64 4.69 7.32
CA LYS A 190 -5.90 4.38 8.54
C LYS A 190 -6.13 2.95 8.98
N LEU A 191 -5.04 2.27 9.36
CA LEU A 191 -5.11 0.97 10.01
C LEU A 191 -5.42 1.11 11.51
N ASN A 192 -6.30 0.23 11.99
CA ASN A 192 -6.72 0.20 13.39
C ASN A 192 -5.95 -0.88 14.16
N TYR A 193 -5.15 -0.46 15.11
CA TYR A 193 -4.38 -1.31 16.00
C TYR A 193 -4.99 -1.43 17.41
N GLY A 194 -6.30 -1.18 17.54
CA GLY A 194 -7.03 -1.29 18.81
C GLY A 194 -7.02 -0.01 19.66
N VAL A 195 -6.78 1.16 19.06
CA VAL A 195 -6.84 2.45 19.75
C VAL A 195 -8.12 3.20 19.37
N ASP A 196 -8.95 3.49 20.35
CA ASP A 196 -10.19 4.26 20.15
C ASP A 196 -9.91 5.77 20.19
N TYR A 197 -9.69 6.36 19.04
CA TYR A 197 -9.47 7.81 18.91
C TYR A 197 -10.76 8.61 19.13
N TYR A 198 -11.95 8.04 18.94
CA TYR A 198 -13.21 8.70 19.26
C TYR A 198 -13.42 8.85 20.77
N ALA A 199 -12.83 7.95 21.58
CA ALA A 199 -12.85 8.02 23.03
C ALA A 199 -11.58 8.64 23.63
N GLY A 200 -10.82 9.42 22.84
CA GLY A 200 -9.62 10.10 23.33
C GLY A 200 -8.34 9.26 23.36
N GLY A 201 -8.26 8.20 22.56
CA GLY A 201 -7.03 7.40 22.39
C GLY A 201 -6.91 6.24 23.39
N ILE A 202 -8.03 5.68 23.83
CA ILE A 202 -8.04 4.52 24.73
C ILE A 202 -7.63 3.26 23.95
N GLY A 203 -6.63 2.53 24.47
CA GLY A 203 -6.16 1.28 23.88
C GLY A 203 -6.95 0.05 24.35
N TYR A 204 -7.28 -0.83 23.43
CA TYR A 204 -7.97 -2.10 23.62
C TYR A 204 -7.12 -3.23 23.03
N PHE A 205 -6.27 -3.87 23.84
CA PHE A 205 -5.28 -4.85 23.38
C PHE A 205 -5.54 -6.27 23.91
N ASN A 206 -6.68 -6.51 24.55
CA ASN A 206 -7.08 -7.83 25.00
C ASN A 206 -8.56 -8.10 24.62
N PRO A 207 -8.83 -8.97 23.64
CA PRO A 207 -7.85 -9.71 22.83
C PRO A 207 -7.00 -8.81 21.94
N ILE A 208 -5.83 -9.31 21.53
CA ILE A 208 -4.95 -8.58 20.59
C ILE A 208 -5.73 -8.29 19.30
N PRO A 209 -5.70 -7.04 18.79
CA PRO A 209 -6.39 -6.69 17.54
C PRO A 209 -5.90 -7.51 16.34
N ASP A 210 -6.82 -7.87 15.45
CA ASP A 210 -6.55 -8.68 14.26
C ASP A 210 -5.48 -8.06 13.35
N THR A 211 -5.44 -6.74 13.24
CA THR A 211 -4.45 -6.01 12.43
C THR A 211 -3.00 -6.35 12.81
N TRP A 212 -2.71 -6.61 14.10
CA TRP A 212 -1.36 -6.98 14.55
C TRP A 212 -0.93 -8.31 13.94
N PHE A 213 -1.83 -9.29 13.90
CA PHE A 213 -1.54 -10.60 13.32
C PHE A 213 -1.35 -10.51 11.80
N LYS A 214 -2.21 -9.77 11.11
CA LYS A 214 -2.10 -9.56 9.66
C LYS A 214 -0.79 -8.87 9.30
N MET A 215 -0.40 -7.81 10.02
CA MET A 215 0.87 -7.10 9.78
C MET A 215 2.09 -7.98 10.10
N ARG A 216 2.04 -8.77 11.19
CA ARG A 216 3.09 -9.76 11.47
C ARG A 216 3.25 -10.74 10.31
N ASP A 217 2.16 -11.27 9.79
CA ASP A 217 2.20 -12.29 8.73
C ASP A 217 2.72 -11.71 7.41
N ILE A 218 2.39 -10.44 7.11
CA ILE A 218 2.98 -9.69 6.00
C ILE A 218 4.50 -9.54 6.18
N LEU A 219 4.96 -9.13 7.38
CA LEU A 219 6.40 -9.01 7.65
C LEU A 219 7.12 -10.35 7.54
N LEU A 220 6.51 -11.44 7.99
CA LEU A 220 7.08 -12.78 7.83
C LEU A 220 7.16 -13.21 6.36
N PHE A 221 6.19 -12.86 5.54
CA PHE A 221 6.22 -13.09 4.09
C PHE A 221 7.45 -12.44 3.43
N TRP A 222 7.74 -11.19 3.78
CA TRP A 222 8.90 -10.48 3.22
C TRP A 222 10.25 -10.93 3.81
N ALA A 223 10.25 -11.56 4.97
CA ALA A 223 11.45 -12.06 5.65
C ALA A 223 11.79 -13.52 5.31
N SER A 224 10.93 -14.24 4.60
CA SER A 224 11.11 -15.64 4.22
C SER A 224 11.75 -15.77 2.85
#